data_987df988bd594e14bafb48984d8fd80a
#
_entry.id   987df988bd594e14bafb48984d8fd80a
#
_cell.length_a   1.000
_cell.length_b   1.000
_cell.length_c   1.000
_cell.angle_alpha   90.00
_cell.angle_beta   90.00
_cell.angle_gamma   90.00
#
_symmetry.space_group_name_H-M   'P 1'
#
loop_
_entity.id
_entity.type
_entity.pdbx_description
1 polymer ?
#
loop_
_entity_poly.entity_id
_entity_poly.type
_entity_poly.pdbx_seq_one_letter_code
_entity_poly.pdbx_strand_id
1 'polypeptide(L)'
;MTGNNPTDRSKLGTKRHILTDKKGIPISVVISSANTHDIKLVTDVVDNAVIKRSSNKPKSGRRKLQYLCLDKAYISEPEEHKLIKRGYVMHIPTKRKIDEKEREVQKIRMKIQQQQQSCLKRKKYSAKRWVVERTNSWHNRFRKLFTRYEKKSENYLGLVQFSCCMIIYRKIILG
;
A
#
# COMPACT_ATOMS: atom_id res chain seq x y z
N MET A 1 14.14 15.77 0.94
CA MET A 1 13.92 14.50 1.68
C MET A 1 14.64 13.40 0.92
N THR A 2 15.88 13.13 1.32
CA THR A 2 16.71 12.04 0.80
C THR A 2 17.35 11.33 1.99
N GLY A 3 17.71 10.07 1.86
CA GLY A 3 18.38 9.29 2.90
C GLY A 3 19.23 8.19 2.29
N ASN A 4 20.19 7.68 3.06
CA ASN A 4 21.04 6.60 2.62
C ASN A 4 20.24 5.33 2.38
N ASN A 5 20.34 4.77 1.18
CA ASN A 5 19.64 3.53 0.84
C ASN A 5 20.45 2.33 1.37
N PRO A 6 19.95 1.57 2.35
CA PRO A 6 20.68 0.44 2.93
C PRO A 6 20.91 -0.70 1.93
N THR A 7 20.10 -0.77 0.86
CA THR A 7 20.18 -1.84 -0.15
C THR A 7 21.00 -1.46 -1.38
N ASP A 8 21.36 -0.18 -1.56
CA ASP A 8 22.13 0.31 -2.71
C ASP A 8 23.38 1.08 -2.27
N ARG A 9 24.29 0.39 -1.58
CA ARG A 9 25.62 0.92 -1.19
C ARG A 9 25.54 2.30 -0.53
N SER A 10 24.55 2.54 0.30
CA SER A 10 24.31 3.80 1.01
C SER A 10 24.15 5.04 0.10
N LYS A 11 23.84 4.89 -1.18
CA LYS A 11 23.53 6.01 -2.06
C LYS A 11 22.31 6.77 -1.56
N LEU A 12 22.34 8.08 -1.69
CA LEU A 12 21.21 8.94 -1.35
C LEU A 12 20.02 8.63 -2.26
N GLY A 13 18.89 8.32 -1.67
CA GLY A 13 17.68 7.97 -2.41
C GLY A 13 16.40 8.46 -1.77
N THR A 14 15.34 8.35 -2.55
CA THR A 14 13.95 8.64 -2.14
C THR A 14 13.08 7.44 -2.50
N LYS A 15 12.29 6.95 -1.55
CA LYS A 15 11.28 5.93 -1.79
C LYS A 15 9.96 6.55 -2.22
N ARG A 16 9.25 5.86 -3.10
CA ARG A 16 7.89 6.16 -3.52
C ARG A 16 6.97 5.08 -2.97
N HIS A 17 6.03 5.47 -2.11
CA HIS A 17 5.01 4.59 -1.56
C HIS A 17 3.72 4.83 -2.33
N ILE A 18 3.26 3.82 -3.06
CA ILE A 18 2.12 3.94 -3.97
C ILE A 18 1.04 2.95 -3.53
N LEU A 19 -0.17 3.44 -3.35
CA LEU A 19 -1.36 2.62 -3.19
C LEU A 19 -2.09 2.53 -4.52
N THR A 20 -2.43 1.32 -4.94
CA THR A 20 -3.18 1.08 -6.18
C THR A 20 -4.48 0.34 -5.91
N ASP A 21 -5.42 0.50 -6.81
CA ASP A 21 -6.58 -0.39 -6.88
C ASP A 21 -6.20 -1.77 -7.45
N LYS A 22 -7.19 -2.66 -7.56
CA LYS A 22 -7.00 -4.02 -8.13
C LYS A 22 -6.60 -4.04 -9.61
N LYS A 23 -6.76 -2.95 -10.34
CA LYS A 23 -6.38 -2.79 -11.76
C LYS A 23 -5.00 -2.13 -11.91
N GLY A 24 -4.37 -1.68 -10.81
CA GLY A 24 -3.09 -0.98 -10.80
C GLY A 24 -3.22 0.53 -11.03
N ILE A 25 -4.42 1.08 -10.87
CA ILE A 25 -4.64 2.52 -10.93
C ILE A 25 -4.14 3.12 -9.62
N PRO A 26 -3.17 4.07 -9.65
CA PRO A 26 -2.66 4.70 -8.45
C PRO A 26 -3.74 5.59 -7.80
N ILE A 27 -3.99 5.40 -6.51
CA ILE A 27 -5.00 6.15 -5.73
C ILE A 27 -4.38 6.95 -4.58
N SER A 28 -3.13 6.69 -4.26
CA SER A 28 -2.33 7.46 -3.30
C SER A 28 -0.86 7.35 -3.62
N VAL A 29 -0.12 8.41 -3.34
CA VAL A 29 1.33 8.42 -3.38
C VAL A 29 1.90 9.26 -2.24
N VAL A 30 2.92 8.72 -1.59
CA VAL A 30 3.72 9.40 -0.56
C VAL A 30 5.18 9.15 -0.87
N ILE A 31 6.03 10.12 -0.63
CA ILE A 31 7.49 9.97 -0.75
C ILE A 31 8.16 9.99 0.62
N SER A 32 9.24 9.28 0.75
CA SER A 32 10.08 9.29 1.95
C SER A 32 11.56 9.21 1.61
N SER A 33 12.40 9.45 2.61
CA SER A 33 13.82 9.14 2.51
C SER A 33 14.04 7.62 2.40
N ALA A 34 15.09 7.20 1.70
CA ALA A 34 15.33 5.78 1.44
C ALA A 34 15.61 4.95 2.70
N ASN A 35 16.07 5.56 3.78
CA ASN A 35 16.30 4.93 5.08
C ASN A 35 15.02 4.78 5.94
N THR A 36 13.90 5.36 5.53
CA THR A 36 12.64 5.23 6.27
C THR A 36 12.06 3.83 6.09
N HIS A 37 11.65 3.21 7.19
CA HIS A 37 11.02 1.90 7.16
C HIS A 37 9.60 2.01 6.59
N ASP A 38 9.28 1.18 5.60
CA ASP A 38 8.05 1.27 4.81
C ASP A 38 6.78 1.16 5.66
N ILE A 39 6.85 0.37 6.74
CA ILE A 39 5.71 0.16 7.64
C ILE A 39 5.23 1.44 8.34
N LYS A 40 6.15 2.38 8.64
CA LYS A 40 5.82 3.63 9.31
C LYS A 40 4.90 4.53 8.48
N LEU A 41 4.88 4.32 7.17
CA LEU A 41 4.15 5.16 6.22
C LEU A 41 2.88 4.52 5.69
N VAL A 42 2.57 3.28 6.07
CA VAL A 42 1.40 2.57 5.53
C VAL A 42 0.09 3.29 5.85
N THR A 43 -0.04 3.82 7.06
CA THR A 43 -1.20 4.61 7.47
C THR A 43 -1.30 5.91 6.71
N ASP A 44 -0.19 6.62 6.53
CA ASP A 44 -0.14 7.90 5.79
C ASP A 44 -0.52 7.69 4.33
N VAL A 45 -0.02 6.62 3.71
CA VAL A 45 -0.38 6.26 2.33
C VAL A 45 -1.88 5.99 2.19
N VAL A 46 -2.48 5.30 3.16
CA VAL A 46 -3.93 5.03 3.16
C VAL A 46 -4.74 6.30 3.41
N ASP A 47 -4.29 7.15 4.34
CA ASP A 47 -4.98 8.39 4.69
C ASP A 47 -4.90 9.44 3.58
N ASN A 48 -3.85 9.42 2.75
CA ASN A 48 -3.67 10.28 1.57
C ASN A 48 -4.39 9.77 0.31
N ALA A 49 -5.18 8.69 0.40
CA ALA A 49 -5.93 8.20 -0.75
C ALA A 49 -6.91 9.28 -1.27
N VAL A 50 -6.83 9.60 -2.56
CA VAL A 50 -7.70 10.59 -3.22
C VAL A 50 -9.16 10.14 -3.16
N ILE A 51 -9.40 8.84 -3.37
CA ILE A 51 -10.72 8.25 -3.26
C ILE A 51 -10.92 7.82 -1.80
N LYS A 52 -11.61 8.67 -1.04
CA LYS A 52 -11.95 8.33 0.34
C LYS A 52 -13.03 7.25 0.36
N ARG A 53 -12.93 6.34 1.34
CA ARG A 53 -14.03 5.41 1.58
C ARG A 53 -15.29 6.18 1.97
N SER A 54 -16.43 5.77 1.41
CA SER A 54 -17.71 6.32 1.83
C SER A 54 -17.86 6.24 3.36
N SER A 55 -18.13 7.38 3.98
CA SER A 55 -18.44 7.46 5.40
C SER A 55 -19.82 6.87 5.72
N ASN A 56 -20.68 6.76 4.70
CA ASN A 56 -22.03 6.23 4.85
C ASN A 56 -21.97 4.76 5.27
N LYS A 57 -22.54 4.46 6.43
CA LYS A 57 -22.76 3.09 6.83
C LYS A 57 -23.77 2.46 5.86
N PRO A 58 -23.50 1.27 5.30
CA PRO A 58 -24.49 0.59 4.49
C PRO A 58 -25.75 0.34 5.35
N LYS A 59 -26.93 0.22 4.73
CA LYS A 59 -28.21 -0.08 5.42
C LYS A 59 -28.12 -1.29 6.35
N SER A 60 -27.19 -2.22 6.10
CA SER A 60 -26.87 -3.37 6.96
C SER A 60 -26.09 -3.03 8.24
N GLY A 61 -25.77 -1.75 8.50
CA GLY A 61 -25.05 -1.30 9.69
C GLY A 61 -23.55 -1.65 9.76
N ARG A 62 -23.05 -2.55 8.94
CA ARG A 62 -21.64 -3.01 8.95
C ARG A 62 -20.88 -2.48 7.73
N ARG A 63 -19.74 -1.81 7.96
CA ARG A 63 -18.85 -1.40 6.86
C ARG A 63 -18.19 -2.63 6.25
N LYS A 64 -18.21 -2.73 4.92
CA LYS A 64 -17.47 -3.75 4.19
C LYS A 64 -15.97 -3.48 4.34
N LEU A 65 -15.24 -4.45 4.91
CA LEU A 65 -13.78 -4.38 5.01
C LEU A 65 -13.14 -4.51 3.62
N GLN A 66 -12.03 -3.82 3.43
CA GLN A 66 -11.22 -3.91 2.21
C GLN A 66 -9.90 -4.60 2.53
N TYR A 67 -9.46 -5.48 1.62
CA TYR A 67 -8.17 -6.16 1.77
C TYR A 67 -7.05 -5.29 1.19
N LEU A 68 -6.03 -5.06 2.01
CA LEU A 68 -4.82 -4.35 1.63
C LEU A 68 -3.69 -5.37 1.44
N CYS A 69 -3.29 -5.61 0.17
CA CYS A 69 -2.20 -6.53 -0.13
C CYS A 69 -0.86 -5.85 0.13
N LEU A 70 -0.12 -6.37 1.08
CA LEU A 70 1.18 -5.85 1.52
C LEU A 70 2.27 -6.91 1.42
N ASP A 71 3.53 -6.47 1.45
CA ASP A 71 4.68 -7.36 1.55
C ASP A 71 4.92 -7.79 3.00
N LYS A 72 5.80 -8.76 3.21
CA LYS A 72 6.18 -9.28 4.54
C LYS A 72 6.85 -8.24 5.43
N ALA A 73 7.53 -7.27 4.84
CA ALA A 73 8.13 -6.15 5.55
C ALA A 73 7.12 -5.31 6.36
N TYR A 74 5.81 -5.48 6.08
CA TYR A 74 4.72 -4.75 6.74
C TYR A 74 4.06 -5.52 7.89
N ILE A 75 4.68 -6.57 8.42
CA ILE A 75 4.17 -7.31 9.58
C ILE A 75 4.40 -6.48 10.84
N SER A 76 3.33 -5.92 11.38
CA SER A 76 3.34 -5.16 12.65
C SER A 76 1.94 -5.12 13.23
N GLU A 77 1.80 -5.61 14.44
CA GLU A 77 0.53 -5.63 15.17
C GLU A 77 -0.05 -4.21 15.41
N PRO A 78 0.74 -3.21 15.88
CA PRO A 78 0.21 -1.86 16.08
C PRO A 78 -0.34 -1.22 14.80
N GLU A 79 0.35 -1.40 13.67
CA GLU A 79 -0.10 -0.85 12.38
C GLU A 79 -1.33 -1.60 11.85
N GLU A 80 -1.43 -2.89 12.07
CA GLU A 80 -2.61 -3.68 11.71
C GLU A 80 -3.85 -3.17 12.46
N HIS A 81 -3.76 -2.90 13.76
CA HIS A 81 -4.85 -2.31 14.53
C HIS A 81 -5.28 -0.93 14.00
N LYS A 82 -4.34 -0.08 13.61
CA LYS A 82 -4.63 1.22 13.01
C LYS A 82 -5.37 1.08 11.68
N LEU A 83 -4.96 0.12 10.83
CA LEU A 83 -5.59 -0.15 9.55
C LEU A 83 -6.99 -0.75 9.70
N ILE A 84 -7.20 -1.64 10.67
CA ILE A 84 -8.52 -2.21 10.97
C ILE A 84 -9.51 -1.11 11.38
N LYS A 85 -9.10 -0.16 12.24
CA LYS A 85 -9.93 1.00 12.60
C LYS A 85 -10.34 1.82 11.37
N ARG A 86 -9.49 1.89 10.34
CA ARG A 86 -9.77 2.52 9.05
C ARG A 86 -10.60 1.64 8.10
N GLY A 87 -10.87 0.39 8.49
CA GLY A 87 -11.65 -0.58 7.74
C GLY A 87 -10.86 -1.35 6.69
N TYR A 88 -9.56 -1.47 6.88
CA TYR A 88 -8.67 -2.29 6.05
C TYR A 88 -8.19 -3.51 6.81
N VAL A 89 -8.07 -4.64 6.11
CA VAL A 89 -7.48 -5.88 6.62
C VAL A 89 -6.21 -6.16 5.83
N MET A 90 -5.11 -6.32 6.53
CA MET A 90 -3.83 -6.64 5.90
C MET A 90 -3.86 -8.05 5.31
N HIS A 91 -3.52 -8.17 4.04
CA HIS A 91 -3.34 -9.44 3.35
C HIS A 91 -1.87 -9.61 2.98
N ILE A 92 -1.14 -10.33 3.82
CA ILE A 92 0.29 -10.58 3.67
C ILE A 92 0.47 -12.06 3.31
N PRO A 93 1.19 -12.39 2.20
CA PRO A 93 1.44 -13.77 1.84
C PRO A 93 2.35 -14.46 2.86
N THR A 94 1.92 -15.57 3.40
CA THR A 94 2.70 -16.38 4.35
C THR A 94 3.68 -17.30 3.64
N LYS A 95 4.87 -17.48 4.21
CA LYS A 95 5.80 -18.54 3.77
C LYS A 95 5.28 -19.91 4.22
N ARG A 96 5.62 -20.96 3.51
CA ARG A 96 5.25 -22.34 3.84
C ARG A 96 5.77 -22.83 5.21
N LYS A 97 6.87 -22.25 5.73
CA LYS A 97 7.35 -22.45 7.11
C LYS A 97 7.07 -21.20 7.91
N ILE A 98 6.20 -21.31 8.89
CA ILE A 98 5.74 -20.21 9.76
C ILE A 98 6.48 -20.37 11.08
N ASP A 99 7.22 -19.35 11.50
CA ASP A 99 7.82 -19.28 12.84
C ASP A 99 6.74 -19.15 13.92
N GLU A 100 7.03 -19.57 15.15
CA GLU A 100 6.05 -19.56 16.24
C GLU A 100 5.43 -18.17 16.49
N LYS A 101 6.23 -17.12 16.43
CA LYS A 101 5.74 -15.72 16.52
C LYS A 101 4.77 -15.35 15.39
N GLU A 102 5.06 -15.78 14.16
CA GLU A 102 4.14 -15.59 13.03
C GLU A 102 2.83 -16.38 13.21
N ARG A 103 2.86 -17.54 13.89
CA ARG A 103 1.66 -18.32 14.22
C ARG A 103 0.75 -17.61 15.21
N GLU A 104 1.31 -16.95 16.22
CA GLU A 104 0.52 -16.15 17.18
C GLU A 104 -0.14 -14.95 16.51
N VAL A 105 0.60 -14.19 15.73
CA VAL A 105 0.06 -13.08 14.93
C VAL A 105 -1.04 -13.57 13.98
N GLN A 106 -0.89 -14.74 13.36
CA GLN A 106 -1.95 -15.32 12.55
C GLN A 106 -3.18 -15.74 13.36
N LYS A 107 -3.00 -16.30 14.56
CA LYS A 107 -4.12 -16.63 15.46
C LYS A 107 -4.91 -15.38 15.86
N ILE A 108 -4.20 -14.30 16.17
CA ILE A 108 -4.82 -13.01 16.50
C ILE A 108 -5.58 -12.47 15.27
N ARG A 109 -4.97 -12.48 14.09
CA ARG A 109 -5.63 -12.11 12.82
C ARG A 109 -6.89 -12.91 12.56
N MET A 110 -6.83 -14.24 12.76
CA MET A 110 -8.00 -15.10 12.61
C MET A 110 -9.09 -14.75 13.62
N LYS A 111 -8.75 -14.51 14.90
CA LYS A 111 -9.71 -14.11 15.93
C LYS A 111 -10.38 -12.78 15.59
N ILE A 112 -9.60 -11.76 15.17
CA ILE A 112 -10.13 -10.45 14.75
C ILE A 112 -11.04 -10.61 13.52
N GLN A 113 -10.62 -11.41 12.54
CA GLN A 113 -11.42 -11.71 11.37
C GLN A 113 -12.71 -12.49 11.73
N GLN A 114 -12.64 -13.43 12.65
CA GLN A 114 -13.82 -14.18 13.11
C GLN A 114 -14.81 -13.30 13.85
N GLN A 115 -14.36 -12.40 14.73
CA GLN A 115 -15.23 -11.44 15.41
C GLN A 115 -15.91 -10.46 14.43
N GLN A 116 -15.26 -10.12 13.32
CA GLN A 116 -15.82 -9.22 12.31
C GLN A 116 -16.57 -9.93 11.17
N GLN A 117 -16.38 -11.24 10.98
CA GLN A 117 -16.87 -12.01 9.84
C GLN A 117 -17.88 -13.10 10.18
N SER A 118 -18.65 -12.97 11.25
CA SER A 118 -19.71 -13.97 11.53
C SER A 118 -20.74 -14.14 10.40
N CYS A 119 -20.58 -13.49 9.24
CA CYS A 119 -21.53 -13.50 8.13
C CYS A 119 -20.96 -13.58 6.70
N LEU A 120 -19.68 -13.76 6.49
CA LEU A 120 -19.12 -13.79 5.12
C LEU A 120 -18.40 -15.12 4.85
N LYS A 121 -18.95 -15.91 3.93
CA LYS A 121 -18.30 -17.09 3.33
C LYS A 121 -16.86 -16.69 2.92
N ARG A 122 -15.88 -17.39 3.46
CA ARG A 122 -14.45 -17.20 3.18
C ARG A 122 -14.17 -17.27 1.67
N LYS A 123 -14.21 -16.15 0.96
CA LYS A 123 -13.59 -16.06 -0.35
C LYS A 123 -12.08 -15.98 -0.14
N LYS A 124 -11.35 -17.00 -0.62
CA LYS A 124 -9.89 -17.01 -0.63
C LYS A 124 -9.42 -15.96 -1.64
N TYR A 125 -9.02 -14.80 -1.18
CA TYR A 125 -8.48 -13.76 -2.05
C TYR A 125 -7.02 -14.09 -2.38
N SER A 126 -6.70 -14.14 -3.66
CA SER A 126 -5.32 -14.24 -4.13
C SER A 126 -4.57 -12.94 -3.86
N ALA A 127 -3.35 -13.04 -3.31
CA ALA A 127 -2.47 -11.89 -3.15
C ALA A 127 -2.04 -11.37 -4.53
N LYS A 128 -2.48 -10.17 -4.89
CA LYS A 128 -2.19 -9.53 -6.18
C LYS A 128 -1.07 -8.49 -6.07
N ARG A 129 0.03 -8.85 -5.42
CA ARG A 129 1.16 -7.94 -5.21
C ARG A 129 1.80 -7.45 -6.51
N TRP A 130 1.82 -8.30 -7.53
CA TRP A 130 2.31 -7.94 -8.87
C TRP A 130 1.65 -6.70 -9.48
N VAL A 131 0.46 -6.33 -8.99
CA VAL A 131 -0.28 -5.16 -9.50
C VAL A 131 0.46 -3.86 -9.19
N VAL A 132 0.95 -3.68 -7.98
CA VAL A 132 1.74 -2.49 -7.61
C VAL A 132 3.12 -2.50 -8.28
N GLU A 133 3.72 -3.68 -8.47
CA GLU A 133 4.99 -3.83 -9.18
C GLU A 133 4.85 -3.37 -10.65
N ARG A 134 3.75 -3.73 -11.29
CA ARG A 134 3.40 -3.25 -12.63
C ARG A 134 3.23 -1.73 -12.67
N THR A 135 2.56 -1.14 -11.69
CA THR A 135 2.39 0.32 -11.63
C THR A 135 3.73 1.01 -11.44
N ASN A 136 4.61 0.48 -10.58
CA ASN A 136 5.98 0.97 -10.44
C ASN A 136 6.76 0.89 -11.74
N SER A 137 6.60 -0.18 -12.53
CA SER A 137 7.19 -0.29 -13.86
C SER A 137 6.70 0.80 -14.82
N TRP A 138 5.41 1.17 -14.75
CA TRP A 138 4.90 2.29 -15.55
C TRP A 138 5.52 3.62 -15.13
N HIS A 139 5.66 3.89 -13.83
CA HIS A 139 6.35 5.09 -13.33
C HIS A 139 7.81 5.15 -13.81
N ASN A 140 8.51 4.02 -13.86
CA ASN A 140 9.90 3.97 -14.28
C ASN A 140 10.12 4.30 -15.78
N ARG A 141 9.06 4.29 -16.60
CA ARG A 141 9.10 4.76 -17.98
C ARG A 141 9.25 6.29 -18.10
N PHE A 142 8.91 7.01 -17.03
CA PHE A 142 9.15 8.45 -16.96
C PHE A 142 10.60 8.70 -16.52
N ARG A 143 11.47 9.11 -17.44
CA ARG A 143 12.92 9.28 -17.18
C ARG A 143 13.23 10.14 -15.96
N LYS A 144 12.48 11.24 -15.75
CA LYS A 144 12.66 12.14 -14.60
C LYS A 144 12.26 11.50 -13.26
N LEU A 145 11.48 10.42 -13.28
CA LEU A 145 11.14 9.65 -12.09
C LEU A 145 12.08 8.49 -11.84
N PHE A 146 12.65 7.91 -12.90
CA PHE A 146 13.62 6.83 -12.79
C PHE A 146 14.90 7.32 -12.11
N THR A 147 15.42 8.48 -12.55
CA THR A 147 16.53 9.17 -11.90
C THR A 147 16.02 10.51 -11.37
N ARG A 148 16.15 10.70 -10.05
CA ARG A 148 15.70 11.94 -9.41
C ARG A 148 16.71 13.05 -9.64
N TYR A 149 16.34 14.05 -10.44
CA TYR A 149 17.10 15.29 -10.63
C TYR A 149 16.59 16.42 -9.73
N GLU A 150 15.35 16.33 -9.29
CA GLU A 150 14.69 17.37 -8.50
C GLU A 150 15.30 17.45 -7.09
N LYS A 151 15.86 18.62 -6.74
CA LYS A 151 16.41 18.88 -5.40
C LYS A 151 15.30 18.98 -4.36
N LYS A 152 14.23 19.74 -4.66
CA LYS A 152 13.09 19.91 -3.77
C LYS A 152 12.21 18.67 -3.80
N SER A 153 11.86 18.17 -2.60
CA SER A 153 10.99 16.99 -2.47
C SER A 153 9.58 17.22 -3.02
N GLU A 154 9.06 18.43 -2.86
CA GLU A 154 7.75 18.84 -3.35
C GLU A 154 7.66 18.78 -4.87
N ASN A 155 8.68 19.27 -5.58
CA ASN A 155 8.73 19.20 -7.04
C ASN A 155 8.78 17.73 -7.50
N TYR A 156 9.57 16.90 -6.82
CA TYR A 156 9.63 15.48 -7.14
C TYR A 156 8.28 14.79 -6.88
N LEU A 157 7.61 15.11 -5.77
CA LEU A 157 6.26 14.59 -5.49
C LEU A 157 5.28 15.04 -6.58
N GLY A 158 5.32 16.30 -7.01
CA GLY A 158 4.50 16.82 -8.10
C GLY A 158 4.69 16.04 -9.41
N LEU A 159 5.95 15.70 -9.75
CA LEU A 159 6.23 14.86 -10.93
C LEU A 159 5.66 13.43 -10.77
N VAL A 160 5.74 12.84 -9.57
CA VAL A 160 5.15 11.52 -9.30
C VAL A 160 3.63 11.59 -9.41
N GLN A 161 2.99 12.61 -8.86
CA GLN A 161 1.54 12.83 -8.98
C GLN A 161 1.12 13.04 -10.44
N PHE A 162 1.87 13.84 -11.20
CA PHE A 162 1.61 14.03 -12.63
C PHE A 162 1.68 12.70 -13.40
N SER A 163 2.68 11.86 -13.11
CA SER A 163 2.75 10.52 -13.72
C SER A 163 1.58 9.63 -13.33
N CYS A 164 1.07 9.74 -12.10
CA CYS A 164 -0.17 9.06 -11.70
C CYS A 164 -1.35 9.52 -12.58
N CYS A 165 -1.52 10.83 -12.78
CA CYS A 165 -2.56 11.37 -13.66
C CYS A 165 -2.46 10.81 -15.08
N MET A 166 -1.25 10.73 -15.63
CA MET A 166 -1.03 10.14 -16.96
C MET A 166 -1.40 8.65 -17.04
N ILE A 167 -1.07 7.89 -15.98
CA ILE A 167 -1.45 6.47 -15.88
C ILE A 167 -2.98 6.33 -15.81
N ILE A 168 -3.63 7.15 -14.99
CA ILE A 168 -5.09 7.17 -14.84
C ILE A 168 -5.76 7.51 -16.18
N TYR A 169 -5.30 8.57 -16.84
CA TYR A 169 -5.81 9.02 -18.13
C TYR A 169 -5.74 7.89 -19.17
N ARG A 170 -4.55 7.26 -19.31
CA ARG A 170 -4.37 6.15 -20.26
C ARG A 170 -5.24 4.94 -19.97
N LYS A 171 -5.51 4.65 -18.69
CA LYS A 171 -6.25 3.44 -18.28
C LYS A 171 -7.75 3.62 -18.21
N ILE A 172 -8.23 4.84 -18.03
CA ILE A 172 -9.67 5.12 -17.85
C ILE A 172 -10.24 5.77 -19.12
N ILE A 173 -9.50 6.67 -19.75
CA ILE A 173 -9.98 7.46 -20.88
C ILE A 173 -9.63 6.81 -22.22
N LEU A 174 -8.39 6.32 -22.36
CA LEU A 174 -7.94 5.72 -23.63
C LEU A 174 -8.15 4.20 -23.72
N GLY A 175 -8.46 3.51 -22.61
CA GLY A 175 -8.74 2.06 -22.55
C GLY A 175 -7.48 1.24 -22.34
#